data_9f1e66ce03b7b87d1cfa4129072f44d5
#
_entry.id   9f1e66ce03b7b87d1cfa4129072f44d5
#
_cell.length_a   1.000
_cell.length_b   1.000
_cell.length_c   1.000
_cell.angle_alpha   90.00
_cell.angle_beta   90.00
_cell.angle_gamma   90.00
#
_symmetry.space_group_name_H-M   'P 1'
#
loop_
_entity.id
_entity.type
_entity.pdbx_description
1 polymer ?
#
loop_
_entity_poly.entity_id
_entity_poly.type
_entity_poly.pdbx_seq_one_letter_code
_entity_poly.pdbx_strand_id
1 'polypeptide(L)'
;MSYYFTILSSADVPLFSQAFGTSKGGADGIARFRYADNERYMNQFIIHASLDIVEEVQWTNGAMYLKHIDTYPPASAYISAFLTGTGVRFLLLHQPPPSTSQPGTGGSASGSSGGLSASGFLSGASGSSRSSSSSIAHNPTSPQTEDAIRQFMNEVYENWVKATMSPFYRRGMEITSPVFRSRVMAAGKKWL
;
A
#
# COMPACT_ATOMS: atom_id res chain seq x y z
N MET A 1 0.12 2.14 7.63
CA MET A 1 -0.03 1.47 6.33
C MET A 1 1.21 0.64 6.07
N SER A 2 1.06 -0.48 5.40
CA SER A 2 2.18 -1.34 5.02
C SER A 2 2.13 -1.56 3.52
N TYR A 3 3.29 -1.49 2.88
CA TYR A 3 3.43 -1.70 1.45
C TYR A 3 4.50 -2.76 1.20
N TYR A 4 4.24 -3.63 0.26
CA TYR A 4 5.23 -4.57 -0.25
C TYR A 4 5.36 -4.37 -1.74
N PHE A 5 6.54 -3.95 -2.16
CA PHE A 5 6.86 -3.68 -3.56
C PHE A 5 7.73 -4.78 -4.12
N THR A 6 7.44 -5.24 -5.33
CA THR A 6 8.27 -6.19 -6.05
C THR A 6 8.37 -5.84 -7.52
N ILE A 7 9.51 -6.18 -8.11
CA ILE A 7 9.76 -6.11 -9.55
C ILE A 7 9.92 -7.54 -10.04
N LEU A 8 9.09 -7.93 -11.00
CA LEU A 8 9.14 -9.24 -11.64
C LEU A 8 9.64 -9.11 -13.06
N SER A 9 10.38 -10.10 -13.51
CA SER A 9 10.77 -10.22 -14.93
C SER A 9 9.57 -10.57 -15.80
N SER A 10 9.75 -10.58 -17.12
CA SER A 10 8.77 -11.08 -18.08
C SER A 10 8.47 -12.58 -17.95
N ALA A 11 9.28 -13.31 -17.18
CA ALA A 11 9.08 -14.72 -16.85
C ALA A 11 8.67 -14.91 -15.37
N ASP A 12 8.11 -13.87 -14.74
CA ASP A 12 7.59 -13.82 -13.36
C ASP A 12 8.61 -14.14 -12.26
N VAL A 13 9.91 -14.07 -12.61
CA VAL A 13 10.97 -14.24 -11.63
C VAL A 13 11.18 -12.91 -10.88
N PRO A 14 11.22 -12.92 -9.54
CA PRO A 14 11.45 -11.71 -8.76
C PRO A 14 12.88 -11.19 -8.95
N LEU A 15 13.00 -9.94 -9.40
CA LEU A 15 14.28 -9.25 -9.64
C LEU A 15 14.63 -8.33 -8.46
N PHE A 16 13.64 -7.85 -7.75
CA PHE A 16 13.81 -6.98 -6.59
C PHE A 16 12.56 -7.03 -5.71
N SER A 17 12.74 -6.96 -4.40
CA SER A 17 11.62 -6.80 -3.47
C SER A 17 12.00 -5.91 -2.29
N GLN A 18 11.03 -5.10 -1.85
CA GLN A 18 11.20 -4.18 -0.73
C GLN A 18 9.88 -3.99 0.02
N ALA A 19 9.95 -4.09 1.34
CA ALA A 19 8.83 -3.79 2.21
C ALA A 19 8.96 -2.36 2.78
N PHE A 20 7.82 -1.64 2.86
CA PHE A 20 7.72 -0.33 3.48
C PHE A 20 6.64 -0.38 4.56
N GLY A 21 6.86 0.28 5.69
CA GLY A 21 5.86 0.39 6.74
C GLY A 21 6.02 1.69 7.50
N THR A 22 4.91 2.29 7.86
CA THR A 22 4.88 3.39 8.81
C THR A 22 4.71 2.79 10.20
N SER A 23 5.82 2.50 10.87
CA SER A 23 5.80 2.12 12.28
C SER A 23 5.70 3.39 13.13
N LYS A 24 4.50 3.78 13.51
CA LYS A 24 4.31 4.76 14.60
C LYS A 24 4.47 4.15 16.00
N GLY A 25 4.90 2.91 16.10
CA GLY A 25 4.91 2.18 17.36
C GLY A 25 6.20 1.46 17.74
N GLY A 26 7.28 1.61 16.97
CA GLY A 26 8.56 1.00 17.29
C GLY A 26 9.74 1.84 16.81
N ALA A 27 10.73 2.03 17.64
CA ALA A 27 11.95 2.81 17.35
C ALA A 27 12.85 2.15 16.27
N ASP A 28 12.47 1.00 15.75
CA ASP A 28 13.27 0.15 14.88
C ASP A 28 13.03 0.36 13.37
N GLY A 29 12.05 1.18 12.97
CA GLY A 29 11.78 1.49 11.57
C GLY A 29 11.38 0.30 10.69
N ILE A 30 11.07 -0.85 11.30
CA ILE A 30 10.73 -2.08 10.59
C ILE A 30 9.27 -2.02 10.12
N ALA A 31 9.06 -2.28 8.84
CA ALA A 31 7.73 -2.42 8.28
C ALA A 31 7.03 -3.64 8.88
N ARG A 32 5.96 -3.42 9.64
CA ARG A 32 5.15 -4.51 10.19
C ARG A 32 3.96 -4.74 9.29
N PHE A 33 3.96 -5.87 8.61
CA PHE A 33 2.81 -6.37 7.89
C PHE A 33 1.83 -7.07 8.84
N ARG A 34 0.59 -7.24 8.38
CA ARG A 34 -0.44 -7.98 9.09
C ARG A 34 -0.03 -9.44 9.38
N TYR A 35 0.83 -9.98 8.53
CA TYR A 35 1.38 -11.32 8.68
C TYR A 35 2.66 -11.29 9.51
N ALA A 36 2.82 -12.30 10.37
CA ALA A 36 4.07 -12.53 11.10
C ALA A 36 5.25 -12.75 10.14
N ASP A 37 6.49 -12.60 10.64
CA ASP A 37 7.69 -12.74 9.81
C ASP A 37 7.81 -14.11 9.10
N ASN A 38 7.26 -15.17 9.71
CA ASN A 38 7.17 -16.50 9.13
C ASN A 38 6.14 -16.63 8.00
N GLU A 39 5.27 -15.64 7.83
CA GLU A 39 4.21 -15.63 6.81
C GLU A 39 4.51 -14.65 5.67
N ARG A 40 5.74 -14.17 5.55
CA ARG A 40 6.15 -13.25 4.47
C ARG A 40 5.92 -13.80 3.06
N TYR A 41 5.92 -15.12 2.92
CA TYR A 41 5.58 -15.79 1.67
C TYR A 41 4.16 -15.46 1.18
N MET A 42 3.25 -15.11 2.10
CA MET A 42 1.89 -14.72 1.73
C MET A 42 1.86 -13.48 0.85
N ASN A 43 2.75 -12.51 1.07
CA ASN A 43 2.83 -11.32 0.22
C ASN A 43 3.22 -11.70 -1.21
N GLN A 44 4.17 -12.64 -1.36
CA GLN A 44 4.57 -13.15 -2.67
C GLN A 44 3.45 -13.94 -3.31
N PHE A 45 2.77 -14.79 -2.55
CA PHE A 45 1.64 -15.58 -3.04
C PHE A 45 0.52 -14.67 -3.58
N ILE A 46 0.11 -13.65 -2.82
CA ILE A 46 -0.94 -12.70 -3.23
C ILE A 46 -0.55 -11.97 -4.51
N ILE A 47 0.70 -11.51 -4.62
CA ILE A 47 1.20 -10.84 -5.81
C ILE A 47 1.23 -11.78 -7.02
N HIS A 48 1.70 -13.01 -6.85
CA HIS A 48 1.73 -13.96 -7.97
C HIS A 48 0.33 -14.37 -8.41
N ALA A 49 -0.62 -14.48 -7.47
CA ALA A 49 -2.02 -14.75 -7.82
C ALA A 49 -2.68 -13.63 -8.64
N SER A 50 -2.22 -12.37 -8.49
CA SER A 50 -2.74 -11.24 -9.26
C SER A 50 -2.15 -11.11 -10.68
N LEU A 51 -1.15 -11.92 -11.05
CA LEU A 51 -0.51 -11.85 -12.37
C LEU A 51 -1.47 -12.18 -13.51
N ASP A 52 -2.39 -13.09 -13.31
CA ASP A 52 -3.41 -13.45 -14.30
C ASP A 52 -4.27 -12.22 -14.67
N ILE A 53 -4.62 -11.43 -13.66
CA ILE A 53 -5.37 -10.18 -13.87
C ILE A 53 -4.51 -9.12 -14.56
N VAL A 54 -3.21 -9.04 -14.24
CA VAL A 54 -2.27 -8.15 -14.96
C VAL A 54 -2.25 -8.49 -16.45
N GLU A 55 -2.20 -9.77 -16.80
CA GLU A 55 -2.19 -10.23 -18.19
C GLU A 55 -3.48 -9.89 -18.91
N GLU A 56 -4.62 -10.03 -18.26
CA GLU A 56 -5.91 -9.64 -18.84
C GLU A 56 -6.01 -8.13 -19.06
N VAL A 57 -5.65 -7.33 -18.05
CA VAL A 57 -5.75 -5.88 -18.09
C VAL A 57 -4.77 -5.26 -19.11
N GLN A 58 -3.58 -5.83 -19.30
CA GLN A 58 -2.61 -5.32 -20.27
C GLN A 58 -3.12 -5.32 -21.71
N TRP A 59 -4.00 -6.27 -22.08
CA TRP A 59 -4.58 -6.34 -23.43
C TRP A 59 -5.63 -5.27 -23.68
N THR A 60 -6.28 -4.80 -22.63
CA THR A 60 -7.33 -3.79 -22.69
C THR A 60 -6.84 -2.37 -22.50
N ASN A 61 -5.70 -2.21 -21.82
CA ASN A 61 -5.16 -0.92 -21.44
C ASN A 61 -3.69 -0.77 -21.89
N GLY A 62 -3.47 0.12 -22.85
CA GLY A 62 -2.12 0.43 -23.35
C GLY A 62 -1.27 1.33 -22.45
N ALA A 63 -1.74 1.70 -21.26
CA ALA A 63 -0.99 2.52 -20.31
C ALA A 63 -0.01 1.67 -19.52
N MET A 64 1.16 2.25 -19.18
CA MET A 64 2.14 1.57 -18.34
C MET A 64 1.63 1.39 -16.90
N TYR A 65 0.95 2.39 -16.34
CA TYR A 65 0.34 2.31 -15.01
C TYR A 65 -1.10 1.78 -15.13
N LEU A 66 -1.31 0.56 -14.67
CA LEU A 66 -2.59 -0.15 -14.77
C LEU A 66 -3.53 0.15 -13.61
N LYS A 67 -3.11 1.05 -12.69
CA LYS A 67 -3.86 1.41 -11.49
C LYS A 67 -4.01 0.24 -10.51
N HIS A 68 -5.07 0.30 -9.72
CA HIS A 68 -5.50 -0.82 -8.88
C HIS A 68 -6.09 -1.92 -9.76
N ILE A 69 -5.54 -3.12 -9.67
CA ILE A 69 -5.91 -4.25 -10.51
C ILE A 69 -6.69 -5.33 -9.76
N ASP A 70 -6.35 -5.55 -8.49
CA ASP A 70 -6.90 -6.64 -7.70
C ASP A 70 -6.97 -6.32 -6.22
N THR A 71 -7.86 -7.01 -5.53
CA THR A 71 -8.05 -6.91 -4.07
C THR A 71 -8.07 -8.29 -3.46
N TYR A 72 -7.25 -8.51 -2.44
CA TYR A 72 -7.25 -9.74 -1.65
C TYR A 72 -8.01 -9.53 -0.33
N PRO A 73 -9.31 -9.94 -0.26
CA PRO A 73 -10.18 -9.62 0.86
C PRO A 73 -9.70 -10.15 2.22
N PRO A 74 -9.13 -11.37 2.33
CA PRO A 74 -8.72 -11.91 3.63
C PRO A 74 -7.70 -11.04 4.36
N ALA A 75 -6.82 -10.35 3.61
CA ALA A 75 -5.83 -9.44 4.15
C ALA A 75 -6.23 -7.96 4.03
N SER A 76 -7.37 -7.65 3.43
CA SER A 76 -7.74 -6.29 3.02
C SER A 76 -6.60 -5.62 2.24
N ALA A 77 -5.96 -6.39 1.37
CA ALA A 77 -4.82 -5.95 0.60
C ALA A 77 -5.26 -5.56 -0.81
N TYR A 78 -4.65 -4.50 -1.33
CA TYR A 78 -4.91 -3.94 -2.65
C TYR A 78 -3.64 -4.04 -3.48
N ILE A 79 -3.76 -4.40 -4.74
CA ILE A 79 -2.63 -4.58 -5.63
C ILE A 79 -2.71 -3.55 -6.76
N SER A 80 -1.63 -2.78 -6.92
CA SER A 80 -1.45 -1.86 -8.03
C SER A 80 -0.31 -2.33 -8.92
N ALA A 81 -0.48 -2.21 -10.24
CA ALA A 81 0.49 -2.68 -11.21
C ALA A 81 0.98 -1.58 -12.13
N PHE A 82 2.24 -1.74 -12.54
CA PHE A 82 2.88 -0.93 -13.56
C PHE A 82 3.67 -1.85 -14.49
N LEU A 83 3.38 -1.80 -15.77
CA LEU A 83 3.95 -2.65 -16.79
C LEU A 83 4.89 -1.85 -17.69
N THR A 84 6.11 -2.36 -17.87
CA THR A 84 7.07 -1.76 -18.78
C THR A 84 6.94 -2.33 -20.20
N GLY A 85 7.36 -1.58 -21.22
CA GLY A 85 7.39 -2.07 -22.60
C GLY A 85 8.28 -3.31 -22.83
N THR A 86 9.16 -3.65 -21.89
CA THR A 86 10.01 -4.85 -21.92
C THR A 86 9.37 -6.07 -21.24
N GLY A 87 8.13 -5.93 -20.76
CA GLY A 87 7.38 -6.97 -20.05
C GLY A 87 7.79 -7.13 -18.58
N VAL A 88 8.58 -6.22 -18.03
CA VAL A 88 8.88 -6.21 -16.59
C VAL A 88 7.69 -5.61 -15.85
N ARG A 89 7.26 -6.29 -14.77
CA ARG A 89 6.09 -5.95 -13.98
C ARG A 89 6.50 -5.39 -12.62
N PHE A 90 6.01 -4.20 -12.28
CA PHE A 90 6.16 -3.61 -10.95
C PHE A 90 4.83 -3.77 -10.23
N LEU A 91 4.84 -4.41 -9.09
CA LEU A 91 3.65 -4.69 -8.30
C LEU A 91 3.80 -4.11 -6.91
N LEU A 92 2.78 -3.43 -6.46
CA LEU A 92 2.71 -2.85 -5.12
C LEU A 92 1.49 -3.41 -4.40
N LEU A 93 1.75 -4.20 -3.36
CA LEU A 93 0.76 -4.65 -2.41
C LEU A 93 0.60 -3.58 -1.32
N HIS A 94 -0.61 -3.09 -1.15
CA HIS A 94 -0.96 -2.09 -0.16
C HIS A 94 -1.90 -2.68 0.88
N GLN A 95 -1.51 -2.63 2.14
CA GLN A 95 -2.34 -3.05 3.27
C GLN A 95 -2.67 -1.82 4.13
N PRO A 96 -3.96 -1.44 4.22
CA PRO A 96 -4.38 -0.41 5.15
C PRO A 96 -4.13 -0.89 6.61
N PRO A 97 -4.00 0.04 7.56
CA PRO A 97 -3.87 -0.34 8.95
C PRO A 97 -5.12 -1.13 9.36
N PRO A 98 -4.98 -2.13 10.25
CA PRO A 98 -6.13 -2.86 10.74
C PRO A 98 -7.12 -1.86 11.33
N SER A 99 -8.37 -1.89 10.86
CA SER A 99 -9.44 -1.16 11.50
C SER A 99 -9.55 -1.70 12.92
N THR A 100 -9.27 -0.87 13.90
CA THR A 100 -9.61 -1.16 15.30
C THR A 100 -11.14 -1.12 15.37
N SER A 101 -11.79 -2.22 14.98
CA SER A 101 -13.14 -2.48 15.41
C SER A 101 -13.05 -2.64 16.94
N GLN A 102 -13.44 -1.61 17.66
CA GLN A 102 -13.73 -1.78 19.09
C GLN A 102 -14.63 -3.02 19.21
N PRO A 103 -14.25 -3.99 20.05
CA PRO A 103 -15.19 -5.03 20.39
C PRO A 103 -16.35 -4.31 21.06
N GLY A 104 -17.51 -4.37 20.43
CA GLY A 104 -18.75 -3.88 21.00
C GLY A 104 -18.89 -4.49 22.38
N THR A 105 -18.78 -3.67 23.39
CA THR A 105 -19.19 -3.99 24.75
C THR A 105 -20.67 -4.37 24.64
N GLY A 106 -20.93 -5.67 24.69
CA GLY A 106 -22.26 -6.20 24.89
C GLY A 106 -22.84 -5.55 26.14
N GLY A 107 -23.80 -4.65 25.94
CA GLY A 107 -24.53 -4.02 27.01
C GLY A 107 -25.29 -5.03 27.80
N SER A 108 -24.88 -5.30 29.03
CA SER A 108 -25.73 -5.87 30.05
C SER A 108 -26.75 -4.81 30.42
N ALA A 109 -27.99 -5.09 30.08
CA ALA A 109 -29.11 -4.36 30.57
C ALA A 109 -29.26 -4.59 32.09
N SER A 110 -29.08 -3.54 32.87
CA SER A 110 -29.70 -3.47 34.20
C SER A 110 -30.32 -2.09 34.33
N GLY A 111 -31.64 -2.12 34.54
CA GLY A 111 -32.45 -0.93 34.67
C GLY A 111 -32.28 -0.22 36.00
N SER A 112 -32.54 1.07 36.01
CA SER A 112 -33.49 1.70 36.94
C SER A 112 -33.56 3.20 36.75
N SER A 113 -34.80 3.64 36.59
CA SER A 113 -35.45 4.84 37.18
C SER A 113 -34.81 6.24 37.09
N GLY A 114 -35.54 7.10 36.39
CA GLY A 114 -36.05 8.34 36.98
C GLY A 114 -35.15 9.56 36.94
N GLY A 115 -35.62 10.60 36.27
CA GLY A 115 -35.13 11.95 36.46
C GLY A 115 -35.35 12.88 35.28
N LEU A 116 -36.59 13.37 35.14
CA LEU A 116 -36.89 14.54 34.31
C LEU A 116 -36.24 15.80 34.92
N SER A 117 -35.46 16.53 34.16
CA SER A 117 -35.29 17.97 34.35
C SER A 117 -34.94 18.63 33.03
N ALA A 118 -35.88 19.48 32.66
CA ALA A 118 -35.79 20.42 31.56
C ALA A 118 -34.93 21.62 31.92
N SER A 119 -34.53 22.30 30.88
CA SER A 119 -34.11 23.69 30.76
C SER A 119 -32.64 24.02 30.71
N GLY A 120 -32.26 24.75 29.68
CA GLY A 120 -31.02 25.49 29.60
C GLY A 120 -30.62 25.81 28.17
N PHE A 121 -31.17 26.90 27.66
CA PHE A 121 -30.89 27.59 26.39
C PHE A 121 -29.48 28.03 26.24
N LEU A 122 -29.02 28.04 24.97
CA LEU A 122 -28.11 28.99 24.29
C LEU A 122 -26.73 29.29 24.89
N SER A 123 -25.71 28.92 24.15
CA SER A 123 -24.67 29.88 23.73
C SER A 123 -23.74 29.20 22.72
N GLY A 124 -23.71 29.73 21.53
CA GLY A 124 -22.59 30.41 20.89
C GLY A 124 -21.46 29.54 20.42
N ALA A 125 -21.52 29.22 19.16
CA ALA A 125 -20.48 29.24 18.16
C ALA A 125 -19.03 29.40 18.63
N SER A 126 -18.23 28.43 18.39
CA SER A 126 -16.98 28.56 17.61
C SER A 126 -16.61 27.18 17.11
N GLY A 127 -16.98 26.94 15.87
CA GLY A 127 -16.59 25.78 15.13
C GLY A 127 -15.09 25.77 14.91
N SER A 128 -14.37 25.10 15.77
CA SER A 128 -13.07 24.56 15.41
C SER A 128 -13.36 23.30 14.59
N SER A 129 -13.50 23.48 13.30
CA SER A 129 -13.46 22.42 12.33
C SER A 129 -12.04 21.82 12.37
N ARG A 130 -11.81 20.97 13.35
CA ARG A 130 -10.69 20.03 13.26
C ARG A 130 -11.06 19.07 12.13
N SER A 131 -10.56 19.45 10.95
CA SER A 131 -10.63 18.66 9.77
C SER A 131 -10.21 17.23 10.11
N SER A 132 -11.16 16.32 10.01
CA SER A 132 -10.96 14.87 10.04
C SER A 132 -10.19 14.43 8.79
N SER A 133 -9.04 15.04 8.53
CA SER A 133 -8.18 14.72 7.40
C SER A 133 -7.46 13.38 7.55
N SER A 134 -7.57 12.74 8.73
CA SER A 134 -6.91 11.46 8.99
C SER A 134 -7.64 10.24 8.41
N SER A 135 -8.94 10.31 8.15
CA SER A 135 -9.69 9.18 7.61
C SER A 135 -9.63 9.08 6.09
N ILE A 136 -9.39 10.20 5.40
CA ILE A 136 -9.29 10.25 3.93
C ILE A 136 -7.93 9.69 3.47
N ALA A 137 -6.88 9.91 4.26
CA ALA A 137 -5.53 9.43 3.95
C ALA A 137 -5.36 7.90 4.03
N HIS A 138 -6.39 7.17 4.47
CA HIS A 138 -6.32 5.72 4.68
C HIS A 138 -7.17 4.93 3.67
N ASN A 139 -7.87 5.63 2.76
CA ASN A 139 -8.63 4.94 1.72
C ASN A 139 -7.70 4.53 0.58
N PRO A 140 -7.47 3.22 0.37
CA PRO A 140 -6.56 2.72 -0.66
C PRO A 140 -7.03 3.02 -2.09
N THR A 141 -8.31 3.30 -2.27
CA THR A 141 -8.92 3.63 -3.56
C THR A 141 -9.14 5.14 -3.74
N SER A 142 -8.64 5.98 -2.83
CA SER A 142 -8.76 7.43 -2.98
C SER A 142 -7.89 7.92 -4.15
N PRO A 143 -8.35 8.92 -4.92
CA PRO A 143 -7.56 9.50 -6.01
C PRO A 143 -6.17 9.98 -5.56
N GLN A 144 -6.07 10.50 -4.35
CA GLN A 144 -4.80 10.96 -3.77
C GLN A 144 -3.81 9.81 -3.55
N THR A 145 -4.29 8.67 -3.02
CA THR A 145 -3.46 7.48 -2.83
C THR A 145 -3.04 6.90 -4.18
N GLU A 146 -3.94 6.90 -5.16
CA GLU A 146 -3.65 6.42 -6.51
C GLU A 146 -2.59 7.28 -7.20
N ASP A 147 -2.68 8.60 -7.08
CA ASP A 147 -1.68 9.53 -7.63
C ASP A 147 -0.33 9.37 -6.92
N ALA A 148 -0.31 9.18 -5.61
CA ALA A 148 0.92 8.92 -4.86
C ALA A 148 1.59 7.62 -5.30
N ILE A 149 0.84 6.54 -5.46
CA ILE A 149 1.34 5.26 -5.97
C ILE A 149 1.87 5.42 -7.40
N ARG A 150 1.17 6.14 -8.25
CA ARG A 150 1.60 6.43 -9.61
C ARG A 150 2.94 7.18 -9.65
N GLN A 151 3.10 8.21 -8.81
CA GLN A 151 4.36 8.96 -8.71
C GLN A 151 5.49 8.07 -8.19
N PHE A 152 5.22 7.24 -7.19
CA PHE A 152 6.16 6.24 -6.70
C PHE A 152 6.63 5.31 -7.82
N MET A 153 5.68 4.73 -8.58
CA MET A 153 6.00 3.80 -9.67
C MET A 153 6.84 4.47 -10.77
N ASN A 154 6.52 5.72 -11.14
CA ASN A 154 7.28 6.47 -12.13
C ASN A 154 8.72 6.74 -11.65
N GLU A 155 8.90 7.18 -10.40
CA GLU A 155 10.23 7.46 -9.84
C GLU A 155 11.06 6.16 -9.74
N VAL A 156 10.44 5.06 -9.36
CA VAL A 156 11.11 3.75 -9.34
C VAL A 156 11.47 3.29 -10.76
N TYR A 157 10.59 3.49 -11.73
CA TYR A 157 10.85 3.16 -13.13
C TYR A 157 12.07 3.90 -13.68
N GLU A 158 12.20 5.20 -13.42
CA GLU A 158 13.38 5.97 -13.81
C GLU A 158 14.68 5.40 -13.20
N ASN A 159 14.62 5.03 -11.92
CA ASN A 159 15.76 4.41 -11.26
C ASN A 159 16.08 3.02 -11.80
N TRP A 160 15.03 2.25 -12.15
CA TRP A 160 15.15 0.97 -12.82
C TRP A 160 15.86 1.10 -14.17
N VAL A 161 15.42 2.03 -15.01
CA VAL A 161 16.06 2.28 -16.31
C VAL A 161 17.54 2.59 -16.13
N LYS A 162 17.89 3.48 -15.18
CA LYS A 162 19.29 3.81 -14.88
C LYS A 162 20.09 2.60 -14.42
N ALA A 163 19.49 1.70 -13.63
CA ALA A 163 20.15 0.49 -13.15
C ALA A 163 20.38 -0.53 -14.28
N THR A 164 19.40 -0.68 -15.16
CA THR A 164 19.47 -1.63 -16.30
C THR A 164 20.35 -1.15 -17.44
N MET A 165 20.64 0.15 -17.54
CA MET A 165 21.60 0.70 -18.48
C MET A 165 23.06 0.41 -18.11
N SER A 166 23.31 -0.16 -16.93
CA SER A 166 24.66 -0.58 -16.54
C SER A 166 25.17 -1.67 -17.47
N PRO A 167 26.44 -1.59 -17.96
CA PRO A 167 27.04 -2.61 -18.83
C PRO A 167 27.20 -3.98 -18.15
N PHE A 168 27.09 -4.02 -16.81
CA PHE A 168 27.18 -5.25 -16.03
C PHE A 168 25.81 -5.90 -15.78
N TYR A 169 24.71 -5.20 -16.12
CA TYR A 169 23.37 -5.75 -15.97
C TYR A 169 23.05 -6.71 -17.13
N ARG A 170 22.54 -7.87 -16.79
CA ARG A 170 21.98 -8.83 -17.75
C ARG A 170 20.47 -8.95 -17.55
N ARG A 171 19.75 -9.09 -18.64
CA ARG A 171 18.29 -9.25 -18.60
C ARG A 171 17.91 -10.43 -17.71
N GLY A 172 16.98 -10.20 -16.77
CA GLY A 172 16.53 -11.22 -15.82
C GLY A 172 17.43 -11.41 -14.59
N MET A 173 18.51 -10.62 -14.44
CA MET A 173 19.35 -10.67 -13.26
C MET A 173 18.74 -9.88 -12.11
N GLU A 174 18.80 -10.45 -10.89
CA GLU A 174 18.40 -9.75 -9.67
C GLU A 174 19.21 -8.47 -9.46
N ILE A 175 18.54 -7.40 -9.03
CA ILE A 175 19.19 -6.14 -8.68
C ILE A 175 19.64 -6.16 -7.22
N THR A 176 20.92 -6.35 -7.02
CA THR A 176 21.56 -6.34 -5.70
C THR A 176 22.16 -4.98 -5.34
N SER A 177 22.07 -3.98 -6.24
CA SER A 177 22.67 -2.66 -6.06
C SER A 177 22.13 -1.95 -4.80
N PRO A 178 23.02 -1.59 -3.83
CA PRO A 178 22.60 -0.85 -2.64
C PRO A 178 22.12 0.57 -2.98
N VAL A 179 22.65 1.16 -4.06
CA VAL A 179 22.22 2.49 -4.52
C VAL A 179 20.78 2.45 -5.04
N PHE A 180 20.44 1.42 -5.83
CA PHE A 180 19.07 1.24 -6.29
C PHE A 180 18.11 1.06 -5.11
N ARG A 181 18.46 0.17 -4.17
CA ARG A 181 17.65 -0.07 -2.96
C ARG A 181 17.45 1.23 -2.16
N SER A 182 18.50 2.02 -1.95
CA SER A 182 18.42 3.30 -1.24
C SER A 182 17.49 4.29 -1.94
N ARG A 183 17.52 4.38 -3.27
CA ARG A 183 16.64 5.26 -4.05
C ARG A 183 15.18 4.81 -3.99
N VAL A 184 14.92 3.51 -4.08
CA VAL A 184 13.56 2.95 -3.92
C VAL A 184 13.03 3.23 -2.52
N MET A 185 13.87 3.08 -1.49
CA MET A 185 13.50 3.43 -0.10
C MET A 185 13.19 4.93 0.04
N ALA A 186 13.97 5.80 -0.59
CA ALA A 186 13.73 7.25 -0.58
C ALA A 186 12.40 7.61 -1.29
N ALA A 187 12.14 7.01 -2.45
CA ALA A 187 10.89 7.17 -3.16
C ALA A 187 9.69 6.69 -2.33
N GLY A 188 9.81 5.55 -1.63
CA GLY A 188 8.79 5.04 -0.73
C GLY A 188 8.48 5.99 0.42
N LYS A 189 9.51 6.58 1.04
CA LYS A 189 9.32 7.59 2.12
C LYS A 189 8.69 8.89 1.65
N LYS A 190 8.86 9.22 0.38
CA LYS A 190 8.36 10.47 -0.20
C LYS A 190 6.90 10.37 -0.62
N TRP A 191 6.49 9.23 -1.15
CA TRP A 191 5.19 9.07 -1.80
C TRP A 191 4.22 8.15 -1.05
N LEU A 192 4.73 7.11 -0.36
CA LEU A 192 3.95 6.13 0.39
C LEU A 192 3.95 6.40 1.90
#